data_d6c83ef4b4aff71e2f163a989da3ca51
#
_entry.id   d6c83ef4b4aff71e2f163a989da3ca51
#
_cell.length_a   1.000
_cell.length_b   1.000
_cell.length_c   1.000
_cell.angle_alpha   90.00
_cell.angle_beta   90.00
_cell.angle_gamma   90.00
#
_symmetry.space_group_name_H-M   'P 1'
#
loop_
_entity.id
_entity.type
_entity.pdbx_description
1 polymer ?
#
loop_
_entity_poly.entity_id
_entity_poly.type
_entity_poly.pdbx_seq_one_letter_code
_entity_poly.pdbx_strand_id
1 'polypeptide(L)'
;MMIAAVTAAALLSCDKTERPAALDGEGMIAVTIVDTTGTFPGSTQGVPSVIGEAKVSLQARTHEYSAGDESGEDGVAEFDGLPAGEYSVFARREMPIGAQKKVFTGYTDMLVEGPGLIADTLYVSTVTVNALMINEIYYCGSNYASFYFYDQYVELYNSSEDTLYLDGCILTRNFPTVEGDLEDIDHVRAIYAFQFPGTPVTGREHPIYPHQYVVIAADAIDHSRYSANGYDLSGADWEFFNAFGNDYDVPNVPNVLNINPDRTTDFMINLSSNAIVLATGEEWHIEEYINSSGYPGTRVTLPLYTVIDGVEYAANSDHTKELTMRVDAGFAGVGCAKYSGASVERREVGVDTNNSTFDFVLIPRGTPGYTHVQ
;
A
#
# COMPACT_ATOMS: atom_id res chain seq x y z
N MET A 1 5.15 -49.15 -39.05
CA MET A 1 4.10 -49.11 -38.02
C MET A 1 4.66 -48.31 -36.85
N MET A 2 4.51 -46.99 -36.92
CA MET A 2 4.97 -46.06 -35.87
C MET A 2 3.78 -45.67 -35.00
N ILE A 3 3.88 -45.97 -33.73
CA ILE A 3 2.87 -45.60 -32.72
C ILE A 3 3.27 -44.21 -32.23
N ALA A 4 2.41 -43.22 -32.50
CA ALA A 4 2.55 -41.88 -31.96
C ALA A 4 1.99 -41.87 -30.53
N ALA A 5 2.84 -41.57 -29.56
CA ALA A 5 2.43 -41.32 -28.20
C ALA A 5 1.90 -39.90 -28.10
N VAL A 6 0.62 -39.75 -27.80
CA VAL A 6 0.01 -38.46 -27.44
C VAL A 6 0.29 -38.23 -25.97
N THR A 7 1.18 -37.31 -25.69
CA THR A 7 1.36 -36.76 -24.32
C THR A 7 0.25 -35.75 -24.05
N ALA A 8 -0.68 -36.12 -23.18
CA ALA A 8 -1.64 -35.19 -22.60
C ALA A 8 -0.89 -34.28 -21.62
N ALA A 9 -0.81 -33.00 -21.95
CA ALA A 9 -0.41 -31.98 -21.00
C ALA A 9 -1.55 -31.80 -19.99
N ALA A 10 -1.33 -32.21 -18.77
CA ALA A 10 -2.20 -31.87 -17.64
C ALA A 10 -2.02 -30.40 -17.34
N LEU A 11 -3.05 -29.59 -17.58
CA LEU A 11 -3.21 -28.28 -17.03
C LEU A 11 -3.32 -28.43 -15.50
N LEU A 12 -2.24 -28.21 -14.80
CA LEU A 12 -2.25 -28.03 -13.36
C LEU A 12 -2.90 -26.67 -13.08
N SER A 13 -4.15 -26.72 -12.67
CA SER A 13 -4.83 -25.64 -11.99
C SER A 13 -4.01 -25.30 -10.74
N CYS A 14 -3.35 -24.16 -10.74
CA CYS A 14 -2.71 -23.57 -9.56
C CYS A 14 -3.79 -22.92 -8.70
N ASP A 15 -4.56 -23.73 -7.99
CA ASP A 15 -5.45 -23.25 -6.93
C ASP A 15 -5.31 -24.17 -5.72
N LYS A 16 -4.13 -24.07 -5.11
CA LYS A 16 -3.87 -24.50 -3.73
C LYS A 16 -2.89 -23.52 -3.14
N THR A 17 -3.41 -22.60 -2.36
CA THR A 17 -2.64 -22.02 -1.27
C THR A 17 -2.02 -23.18 -0.49
N GLU A 18 -0.72 -23.42 -0.70
CA GLU A 18 0.00 -24.37 0.11
C GLU A 18 -0.11 -23.88 1.56
N ARG A 19 -0.80 -24.64 2.40
CA ARG A 19 -0.71 -24.41 3.84
C ARG A 19 0.78 -24.53 4.20
N PRO A 20 1.38 -23.48 4.81
CA PRO A 20 2.72 -23.62 5.37
C PRO A 20 2.74 -24.84 6.29
N ALA A 21 3.90 -25.47 6.43
CA ALA A 21 4.07 -26.63 7.29
C ALA A 21 3.42 -26.37 8.66
N ALA A 22 2.55 -27.28 9.09
CA ALA A 22 1.78 -27.13 10.33
C ALA A 22 2.72 -26.72 11.46
N LEU A 23 2.48 -25.55 12.02
CA LEU A 23 3.11 -25.14 13.27
C LEU A 23 2.52 -26.04 14.36
N ASP A 24 3.34 -26.55 15.28
CA ASP A 24 2.92 -27.45 16.38
C ASP A 24 2.18 -26.62 17.47
N GLY A 25 1.10 -25.94 17.09
CA GLY A 25 0.24 -25.17 17.98
C GLY A 25 -1.09 -25.88 18.24
N GLU A 26 -1.69 -25.63 19.37
CA GLU A 26 -3.01 -26.17 19.77
C GLU A 26 -4.08 -25.05 19.87
N GLY A 27 -3.75 -23.83 19.50
CA GLY A 27 -4.67 -22.70 19.47
C GLY A 27 -5.58 -22.73 18.24
N MET A 28 -6.78 -22.17 18.37
CA MET A 28 -7.75 -21.99 17.29
C MET A 28 -8.28 -20.56 17.31
N ILE A 29 -8.48 -19.98 16.15
CA ILE A 29 -9.20 -18.72 15.97
C ILE A 29 -10.43 -18.99 15.12
N ALA A 30 -11.62 -18.54 15.59
CA ALA A 30 -12.82 -18.44 14.80
C ALA A 30 -13.25 -16.97 14.75
N VAL A 31 -13.37 -16.41 13.55
CA VAL A 31 -13.75 -15.01 13.37
C VAL A 31 -15.06 -14.94 12.60
N THR A 32 -16.04 -14.19 13.15
CA THR A 32 -17.31 -13.93 12.47
C THR A 32 -17.26 -12.59 11.77
N ILE A 33 -17.46 -12.59 10.46
CA ILE A 33 -17.42 -11.40 9.61
C ILE A 33 -18.80 -10.74 9.61
N VAL A 34 -18.88 -9.46 9.98
CA VAL A 34 -20.16 -8.78 10.21
C VAL A 34 -20.18 -7.38 9.60
N ASP A 35 -21.23 -7.06 8.83
CA ASP A 35 -21.57 -5.69 8.42
C ASP A 35 -22.59 -5.08 9.40
N THR A 36 -22.30 -3.86 9.88
CA THR A 36 -23.22 -3.03 10.66
C THR A 36 -23.59 -1.74 9.96
N THR A 37 -23.02 -1.50 8.77
CA THR A 37 -23.24 -0.26 7.99
C THR A 37 -24.59 -0.26 7.26
N GLY A 38 -25.20 -1.44 7.07
CA GLY A 38 -26.39 -1.62 6.26
C GLY A 38 -26.13 -1.50 4.74
N THR A 39 -24.87 -1.62 4.34
CA THR A 39 -24.45 -1.49 2.93
C THR A 39 -24.39 -2.84 2.23
N PHE A 40 -24.17 -3.92 2.95
CA PHE A 40 -24.21 -5.27 2.41
C PHE A 40 -25.65 -5.65 2.01
N PRO A 41 -25.89 -6.30 0.85
CA PRO A 41 -27.22 -6.65 0.41
C PRO A 41 -28.00 -7.47 1.44
N GLY A 42 -29.18 -6.98 1.81
CA GLY A 42 -30.03 -7.59 2.83
C GLY A 42 -29.71 -7.14 4.26
N SER A 43 -28.65 -6.37 4.48
CA SER A 43 -28.34 -5.79 5.78
C SER A 43 -29.15 -4.52 6.08
N THR A 44 -29.20 -4.14 7.36
CA THR A 44 -29.86 -2.92 7.84
C THR A 44 -28.88 -2.16 8.73
N GLN A 45 -28.75 -0.86 8.54
CA GLN A 45 -27.86 -0.03 9.34
C GLN A 45 -28.08 -0.23 10.83
N GLY A 46 -27.00 -0.48 11.57
CA GLY A 46 -27.02 -0.73 13.00
C GLY A 46 -27.52 -2.12 13.43
N VAL A 47 -27.87 -2.99 12.46
CA VAL A 47 -28.23 -4.39 12.73
C VAL A 47 -27.09 -5.26 12.19
N PRO A 48 -26.38 -6.02 13.06
CA PRO A 48 -25.33 -6.92 12.62
C PRO A 48 -25.84 -7.94 11.59
N SER A 49 -25.15 -8.03 10.46
CA SER A 49 -25.46 -8.99 9.39
C SER A 49 -24.20 -9.74 9.04
N VAL A 50 -24.22 -11.06 9.12
CA VAL A 50 -23.05 -11.89 8.78
C VAL A 50 -22.75 -11.84 7.29
N ILE A 51 -21.47 -11.93 6.95
CA ILE A 51 -20.98 -11.92 5.57
C ILE A 51 -20.32 -13.27 5.26
N GLY A 52 -20.99 -14.07 4.45
CA GLY A 52 -20.41 -15.29 3.88
C GLY A 52 -19.54 -15.02 2.66
N GLU A 53 -18.74 -16.00 2.28
CA GLU A 53 -17.82 -15.97 1.14
C GLU A 53 -16.85 -14.79 1.19
N ALA A 54 -16.50 -14.29 2.38
CA ALA A 54 -15.44 -13.34 2.56
C ALA A 54 -14.09 -14.07 2.59
N LYS A 55 -13.14 -13.62 1.80
CA LYS A 55 -11.75 -14.08 1.91
C LYS A 55 -11.19 -13.57 3.23
N VAL A 56 -10.66 -14.46 4.04
CA VAL A 56 -10.09 -14.14 5.35
C VAL A 56 -8.63 -14.56 5.36
N SER A 57 -7.75 -13.62 5.72
CA SER A 57 -6.32 -13.86 5.86
C SER A 57 -5.92 -13.69 7.32
N LEU A 58 -5.04 -14.56 7.79
CA LEU A 58 -4.47 -14.52 9.12
C LEU A 58 -2.94 -14.43 8.99
N GLN A 59 -2.34 -13.51 9.72
CA GLN A 59 -0.90 -13.33 9.76
C GLN A 59 -0.40 -13.23 11.19
N ALA A 60 0.62 -14.02 11.54
CA ALA A 60 1.30 -13.89 12.81
C ALA A 60 2.17 -12.64 12.83
N ARG A 61 2.14 -11.92 13.96
CA ARG A 61 2.96 -10.71 14.19
C ARG A 61 4.30 -11.00 14.82
N THR A 62 4.44 -12.14 15.50
CA THR A 62 5.62 -12.50 16.29
C THR A 62 6.52 -13.57 15.65
N HIS A 63 6.04 -14.20 14.57
CA HIS A 63 6.78 -15.23 13.84
C HIS A 63 6.29 -15.31 12.38
N GLU A 64 7.06 -15.98 11.54
CA GLU A 64 6.73 -16.09 10.11
C GLU A 64 5.63 -17.16 9.91
N TYR A 65 4.38 -16.72 9.81
CA TYR A 65 3.24 -17.58 9.51
C TYR A 65 2.09 -16.76 8.91
N SER A 66 1.49 -17.27 7.86
CA SER A 66 0.26 -16.75 7.29
C SER A 66 -0.64 -17.90 6.83
N ALA A 67 -1.95 -17.71 6.94
CA ALA A 67 -2.97 -18.65 6.48
C ALA A 67 -4.13 -17.89 5.84
N GLY A 68 -4.90 -18.56 4.98
CA GLY A 68 -6.11 -18.02 4.37
C GLY A 68 -7.26 -19.00 4.51
N ASP A 69 -8.47 -18.47 4.65
CA ASP A 69 -9.74 -19.19 4.67
C ASP A 69 -10.83 -18.35 3.99
N GLU A 70 -12.00 -18.93 3.77
CA GLU A 70 -13.18 -18.24 3.27
C GLU A 70 -14.34 -18.45 4.24
N SER A 71 -15.02 -17.36 4.65
CA SER A 71 -16.12 -17.47 5.62
C SER A 71 -17.30 -18.26 5.02
N GLY A 72 -17.88 -19.14 5.85
CA GLY A 72 -19.06 -19.91 5.52
C GLY A 72 -20.32 -19.04 5.39
N GLU A 73 -21.46 -19.65 5.08
CA GLU A 73 -22.78 -18.95 5.02
C GLU A 73 -23.16 -18.28 6.35
N ASP A 74 -22.64 -18.80 7.46
CA ASP A 74 -22.77 -18.23 8.81
C ASP A 74 -21.81 -17.06 9.08
N GLY A 75 -20.98 -16.70 8.11
CA GLY A 75 -20.00 -15.63 8.20
C GLY A 75 -18.74 -15.99 8.98
N VAL A 76 -18.52 -17.26 9.34
CA VAL A 76 -17.39 -17.70 10.17
C VAL A 76 -16.25 -18.23 9.31
N ALA A 77 -15.02 -17.79 9.60
CA ALA A 77 -13.79 -18.39 9.13
C ALA A 77 -12.99 -18.95 10.32
N GLU A 78 -12.31 -20.08 10.12
CA GLU A 78 -11.64 -20.82 11.19
C GLU A 78 -10.19 -21.13 10.84
N PHE A 79 -9.31 -20.95 11.82
CA PHE A 79 -7.88 -21.27 11.74
C PHE A 79 -7.49 -22.15 12.91
N ASP A 80 -6.89 -23.28 12.66
CA ASP A 80 -6.45 -24.26 13.64
C ASP A 80 -4.94 -24.42 13.69
N GLY A 81 -4.43 -25.11 14.72
CA GLY A 81 -3.01 -25.43 14.83
C GLY A 81 -2.11 -24.21 15.08
N LEU A 82 -2.64 -23.18 15.73
CA LEU A 82 -1.94 -21.92 15.94
C LEU A 82 -1.04 -21.97 17.19
N PRO A 83 0.25 -21.62 17.09
CA PRO A 83 1.09 -21.34 18.26
C PRO A 83 0.58 -20.16 19.06
N ALA A 84 0.99 -20.07 20.33
CA ALA A 84 0.78 -18.86 21.12
C ALA A 84 1.48 -17.66 20.46
N GLY A 85 0.78 -16.54 20.35
CA GLY A 85 1.27 -15.32 19.69
C GLY A 85 0.16 -14.36 19.33
N GLU A 86 0.55 -13.19 18.83
CA GLU A 86 -0.36 -12.19 18.29
C GLU A 86 -0.58 -12.44 16.81
N TYR A 87 -1.83 -12.32 16.37
CA TYR A 87 -2.27 -12.53 15.00
C TYR A 87 -3.12 -11.37 14.53
N SER A 88 -2.86 -10.90 13.31
CA SER A 88 -3.77 -9.98 12.59
C SER A 88 -4.66 -10.81 11.67
N VAL A 89 -5.96 -10.60 11.77
CA VAL A 89 -6.98 -11.22 10.93
C VAL A 89 -7.60 -10.16 10.06
N PHE A 90 -7.60 -10.37 8.76
CA PHE A 90 -8.15 -9.47 7.77
C PHE A 90 -9.23 -10.18 6.96
N ALA A 91 -10.37 -9.51 6.72
CA ALA A 91 -11.44 -10.04 5.89
C ALA A 91 -11.76 -9.11 4.71
N ARG A 92 -12.04 -9.70 3.55
CA ARG A 92 -12.41 -8.99 2.33
C ARG A 92 -13.52 -9.71 1.58
N ARG A 93 -14.57 -8.98 1.21
CA ARG A 93 -15.63 -9.46 0.32
C ARG A 93 -15.87 -8.46 -0.80
N GLU A 94 -15.76 -8.90 -2.05
CA GLU A 94 -16.15 -8.12 -3.20
C GLU A 94 -17.50 -8.57 -3.72
N MET A 95 -18.32 -7.61 -4.12
CA MET A 95 -19.58 -7.95 -4.76
C MET A 95 -20.13 -6.82 -5.64
N PRO A 96 -20.85 -7.17 -6.72
CA PRO A 96 -21.56 -6.18 -7.52
C PRO A 96 -22.79 -5.68 -6.74
N ILE A 97 -22.91 -4.35 -6.62
CA ILE A 97 -24.10 -3.71 -6.06
C ILE A 97 -24.60 -2.68 -7.08
N GLY A 98 -25.66 -3.03 -7.82
CA GLY A 98 -26.12 -2.24 -8.95
C GLY A 98 -25.08 -2.23 -10.08
N ALA A 99 -24.67 -1.04 -10.52
CA ALA A 99 -23.65 -0.86 -11.56
C ALA A 99 -22.21 -0.71 -10.97
N GLN A 100 -22.06 -0.80 -9.66
CA GLN A 100 -20.77 -0.60 -8.98
C GLN A 100 -20.29 -1.90 -8.37
N LYS A 101 -18.97 -2.10 -8.34
CA LYS A 101 -18.31 -3.11 -7.51
C LYS A 101 -18.03 -2.49 -6.15
N LYS A 102 -18.54 -3.09 -5.07
CA LYS A 102 -18.22 -2.68 -3.71
C LYS A 102 -17.31 -3.69 -3.04
N VAL A 103 -16.38 -3.19 -2.27
CA VAL A 103 -15.47 -3.98 -1.48
C VAL A 103 -15.76 -3.71 -0.01
N PHE A 104 -15.95 -4.79 0.74
CA PHE A 104 -16.12 -4.77 2.19
C PHE A 104 -14.83 -5.28 2.81
N THR A 105 -14.23 -4.52 3.68
CA THR A 105 -13.00 -4.90 4.37
C THR A 105 -13.08 -4.59 5.85
N GLY A 106 -12.36 -5.37 6.64
CA GLY A 106 -12.16 -5.12 8.05
C GLY A 106 -10.99 -5.93 8.57
N TYR A 107 -10.47 -5.56 9.72
CA TYR A 107 -9.43 -6.32 10.37
C TYR A 107 -9.58 -6.27 11.89
N THR A 108 -8.97 -7.24 12.59
CA THR A 108 -8.86 -7.28 14.04
C THR A 108 -7.55 -7.98 14.43
N ASP A 109 -6.99 -7.60 15.57
CA ASP A 109 -5.86 -8.31 16.17
C ASP A 109 -6.38 -9.28 17.24
N MET A 110 -5.83 -10.49 17.27
CA MET A 110 -6.22 -11.55 18.18
C MET A 110 -5.00 -12.14 18.87
N LEU A 111 -5.11 -12.44 20.16
CA LEU A 111 -4.04 -13.06 20.96
C LEU A 111 -4.37 -14.52 21.24
N VAL A 112 -3.52 -15.43 20.77
CA VAL A 112 -3.54 -16.84 21.13
C VAL A 112 -2.59 -17.05 22.32
N GLU A 113 -3.13 -17.29 23.51
CA GLU A 113 -2.32 -17.51 24.71
C GLU A 113 -1.88 -18.97 24.88
N GLY A 114 -2.57 -19.91 24.20
CA GLY A 114 -2.30 -21.34 24.28
C GLY A 114 -3.42 -22.19 23.69
N PRO A 115 -3.56 -23.47 24.07
CA PRO A 115 -4.59 -24.35 23.57
C PRO A 115 -5.99 -23.80 23.80
N GLY A 116 -6.86 -23.89 22.79
CA GLY A 116 -8.28 -23.54 22.87
C GLY A 116 -8.75 -22.64 21.76
N LEU A 117 -10.06 -22.45 21.71
CA LEU A 117 -10.73 -21.60 20.73
C LEU A 117 -10.82 -20.17 21.24
N ILE A 118 -10.36 -19.23 20.42
CA ILE A 118 -10.59 -17.80 20.57
C ILE A 118 -11.56 -17.39 19.48
N ALA A 119 -12.72 -16.88 19.89
CA ALA A 119 -13.76 -16.41 18.97
C ALA A 119 -13.93 -14.91 19.11
N ASP A 120 -13.99 -14.20 17.97
CA ASP A 120 -14.21 -12.75 17.93
C ASP A 120 -15.06 -12.37 16.71
N THR A 121 -15.49 -11.11 16.66
CA THR A 121 -16.26 -10.54 15.56
C THR A 121 -15.44 -9.48 14.85
N LEU A 122 -15.26 -9.68 13.55
CA LEU A 122 -14.61 -8.73 12.67
C LEU A 122 -15.66 -7.91 11.95
N TYR A 123 -15.70 -6.61 12.25
CA TYR A 123 -16.60 -5.68 11.60
C TYR A 123 -15.99 -5.16 10.30
N VAL A 124 -16.76 -5.28 9.21
CA VAL A 124 -16.35 -4.74 7.92
C VAL A 124 -17.10 -3.45 7.59
N SER A 125 -16.43 -2.62 6.82
CA SER A 125 -17.00 -1.42 6.21
C SER A 125 -16.75 -1.44 4.71
N THR A 126 -17.56 -0.69 3.95
CA THR A 126 -17.27 -0.48 2.53
C THR A 126 -16.09 0.46 2.37
N VAL A 127 -15.12 0.03 1.58
CA VAL A 127 -14.06 0.92 1.09
C VAL A 127 -14.37 1.38 -0.32
N THR A 128 -14.09 2.64 -0.58
CA THR A 128 -14.01 3.15 -1.94
C THR A 128 -12.62 2.78 -2.44
N VAL A 129 -12.55 1.77 -3.30
CA VAL A 129 -11.30 1.47 -4.00
C VAL A 129 -11.18 2.52 -5.10
N ASN A 130 -10.22 3.40 -4.97
CA ASN A 130 -9.86 4.32 -6.03
C ASN A 130 -9.18 3.54 -7.14
N ALA A 131 -9.51 3.89 -8.37
CA ALA A 131 -8.92 3.22 -9.53
C ALA A 131 -7.45 3.64 -9.76
N LEU A 132 -7.05 4.81 -9.27
CA LEU A 132 -5.67 5.26 -9.26
C LEU A 132 -5.05 4.90 -7.91
N MET A 133 -3.92 4.19 -7.94
CA MET A 133 -3.29 3.68 -6.72
C MET A 133 -1.77 3.68 -6.82
N ILE A 134 -1.12 3.65 -5.66
CA ILE A 134 0.32 3.39 -5.53
C ILE A 134 0.53 1.89 -5.75
N ASN A 135 1.31 1.53 -6.77
CA ASN A 135 1.61 0.15 -7.12
C ASN A 135 2.92 -0.35 -6.56
N GLU A 136 3.97 0.47 -6.64
CA GLU A 136 5.30 0.10 -6.16
C GLU A 136 5.99 1.27 -5.46
N ILE A 137 6.75 0.97 -4.40
CA ILE A 137 7.61 1.92 -3.70
C ILE A 137 9.00 1.30 -3.56
N TYR A 138 9.96 1.85 -4.28
CA TYR A 138 11.36 1.47 -4.13
C TYR A 138 12.02 2.29 -3.03
N TYR A 139 11.95 1.78 -1.80
CA TYR A 139 12.49 2.48 -0.62
C TYR A 139 13.77 1.86 -0.07
N CYS A 140 14.06 0.58 -0.36
CA CYS A 140 15.22 -0.10 0.24
C CYS A 140 16.56 0.47 -0.20
N GLY A 141 16.60 1.18 -1.33
CA GLY A 141 17.79 1.85 -1.87
C GLY A 141 18.85 0.90 -2.42
N SER A 142 19.72 1.42 -3.24
CA SER A 142 20.87 0.68 -3.78
C SER A 142 22.08 0.72 -2.83
N ASN A 143 23.08 -0.11 -3.11
CA ASN A 143 24.33 -0.15 -2.32
C ASN A 143 25.34 0.96 -2.69
N TYR A 144 24.92 1.94 -3.46
CA TYR A 144 25.79 3.05 -3.86
C TYR A 144 25.87 4.12 -2.75
N ALA A 145 27.02 4.22 -2.12
CA ALA A 145 27.27 4.85 -0.82
C ALA A 145 26.92 6.35 -0.65
N SER A 146 26.45 7.06 -1.67
CA SER A 146 26.08 8.48 -1.57
C SER A 146 24.83 8.83 -2.37
N PHE A 147 24.27 7.90 -3.14
CA PHE A 147 23.22 8.16 -4.11
C PHE A 147 22.00 7.27 -3.97
N TYR A 148 21.91 6.48 -2.92
CA TYR A 148 20.81 5.56 -2.62
C TYR A 148 19.46 6.25 -2.35
N PHE A 149 19.41 7.57 -2.25
CA PHE A 149 18.18 8.34 -2.19
C PHE A 149 17.75 8.85 -3.55
N TYR A 150 18.66 8.98 -4.49
CA TYR A 150 18.40 9.55 -5.80
C TYR A 150 17.95 8.49 -6.82
N ASP A 151 18.15 7.20 -6.55
CA ASP A 151 17.68 6.09 -7.37
C ASP A 151 16.31 5.56 -6.96
N GLN A 152 15.60 6.28 -6.08
CA GLN A 152 14.30 5.89 -5.59
C GLN A 152 13.18 6.28 -6.58
N TYR A 153 12.07 5.55 -6.50
CA TYR A 153 10.87 5.87 -7.28
C TYR A 153 9.59 5.44 -6.56
N VAL A 154 8.50 6.05 -6.98
CA VAL A 154 7.13 5.64 -6.70
C VAL A 154 6.47 5.33 -8.02
N GLU A 155 5.73 4.24 -8.08
CA GLU A 155 4.94 3.88 -9.24
C GLU A 155 3.46 3.95 -8.93
N LEU A 156 2.70 4.55 -9.83
CA LEU A 156 1.25 4.59 -9.82
C LEU A 156 0.67 3.64 -10.87
N TYR A 157 -0.54 3.17 -10.64
CA TYR A 157 -1.28 2.32 -11.57
C TYR A 157 -2.73 2.74 -11.67
N ASN A 158 -3.26 2.77 -12.91
CA ASN A 158 -4.68 2.94 -13.18
C ASN A 158 -5.34 1.56 -13.36
N SER A 159 -6.10 1.11 -12.39
CA SER A 159 -6.77 -0.20 -12.42
C SER A 159 -8.12 -0.21 -13.16
N SER A 160 -8.56 0.94 -13.67
CA SER A 160 -9.87 1.06 -14.34
C SER A 160 -9.79 0.95 -15.85
N GLU A 161 -10.98 0.84 -16.47
CA GLU A 161 -11.17 0.92 -17.92
C GLU A 161 -11.28 2.38 -18.43
N ASP A 162 -11.22 3.37 -17.53
CA ASP A 162 -11.33 4.78 -17.83
C ASP A 162 -9.97 5.47 -17.83
N THR A 163 -9.81 6.53 -18.61
CA THR A 163 -8.67 7.42 -18.51
C THR A 163 -8.82 8.31 -17.27
N LEU A 164 -7.86 8.23 -16.37
CA LEU A 164 -7.71 9.08 -15.19
C LEU A 164 -6.72 10.20 -15.47
N TYR A 165 -6.59 11.16 -14.56
CA TYR A 165 -5.73 12.33 -14.75
C TYR A 165 -4.95 12.63 -13.48
N LEU A 166 -3.66 12.93 -13.64
CA LEU A 166 -2.74 13.29 -12.56
C LEU A 166 -2.73 14.78 -12.25
N ASP A 167 -3.47 15.58 -13.03
CA ASP A 167 -3.51 17.05 -12.91
C ASP A 167 -3.76 17.49 -11.48
N GLY A 168 -2.78 18.20 -10.91
CA GLY A 168 -2.85 18.73 -9.55
C GLY A 168 -2.76 17.71 -8.42
N CYS A 169 -2.69 16.40 -8.70
CA CYS A 169 -2.48 15.39 -7.68
C CYS A 169 -1.18 15.65 -6.90
N ILE A 170 -1.16 15.24 -5.64
CA ILE A 170 0.00 15.41 -4.75
C ILE A 170 0.46 14.04 -4.28
N LEU A 171 1.77 13.78 -4.43
CA LEU A 171 2.46 12.70 -3.75
C LEU A 171 3.19 13.25 -2.53
N THR A 172 3.04 12.56 -1.41
CA THR A 172 3.67 12.97 -0.15
C THR A 172 4.51 11.86 0.45
N ARG A 173 5.53 12.29 1.21
CA ARG A 173 6.12 11.51 2.28
C ARG A 173 5.68 12.11 3.61
N ASN A 174 5.03 11.29 4.43
CA ASN A 174 4.38 11.75 5.64
C ASN A 174 5.35 12.37 6.64
N PHE A 175 4.77 13.17 7.50
CA PHE A 175 5.40 13.67 8.70
C PHE A 175 5.42 12.53 9.73
N PRO A 176 6.57 12.21 10.37
CA PRO A 176 6.59 11.23 11.43
C PRO A 176 5.59 11.61 12.52
N THR A 177 4.67 10.70 12.84
CA THR A 177 3.65 10.94 13.84
C THR A 177 4.31 11.13 15.21
N VAL A 178 3.98 12.24 15.88
CA VAL A 178 4.26 12.40 17.30
C VAL A 178 3.08 11.79 18.06
N GLU A 179 3.36 11.16 19.20
CA GLU A 179 2.32 10.59 20.07
C GLU A 179 1.19 11.63 20.30
N GLY A 180 -0.05 11.27 19.91
CA GLY A 180 -1.22 12.16 19.90
C GLY A 180 -1.68 12.65 18.53
N ASP A 181 -0.83 12.69 17.51
CA ASP A 181 -1.22 13.17 16.17
C ASP A 181 -2.16 12.19 15.44
N LEU A 182 -2.20 10.91 15.84
CA LEU A 182 -3.17 9.92 15.34
C LEU A 182 -4.62 10.25 15.70
N GLU A 183 -4.85 11.15 16.67
CA GLU A 183 -6.19 11.61 17.03
C GLU A 183 -6.78 12.56 15.98
N ASP A 184 -5.96 13.22 15.16
CA ASP A 184 -6.44 14.00 14.03
C ASP A 184 -6.70 13.11 12.83
N ILE A 185 -7.87 12.49 12.85
CA ILE A 185 -8.34 11.56 11.81
C ILE A 185 -8.80 12.27 10.53
N ASP A 186 -8.78 13.59 10.48
CA ASP A 186 -9.34 14.36 9.37
C ASP A 186 -8.27 14.92 8.42
N HIS A 187 -6.98 14.76 8.76
CA HIS A 187 -5.89 15.26 7.94
C HIS A 187 -4.72 14.28 7.85
N VAL A 188 -4.03 14.35 6.70
CA VAL A 188 -2.69 13.79 6.49
C VAL A 188 -1.69 14.94 6.51
N ARG A 189 -0.57 14.76 7.23
CA ARG A 189 0.50 15.74 7.31
C ARG A 189 1.77 15.19 6.70
N ALA A 190 2.46 16.01 5.90
CA ALA A 190 3.65 15.61 5.15
C ALA A 190 4.76 16.63 5.24
N ILE A 191 6.01 16.14 5.32
CA ILE A 191 7.20 16.99 5.23
C ILE A 191 7.66 17.17 3.79
N TYR A 192 7.50 16.16 2.95
CA TYR A 192 7.73 16.23 1.52
C TYR A 192 6.39 16.12 0.82
N ALA A 193 6.09 17.08 -0.04
CA ALA A 193 4.88 17.09 -0.82
C ALA A 193 5.19 17.66 -2.20
N PHE A 194 4.94 16.88 -3.22
CA PHE A 194 5.23 17.21 -4.61
C PHE A 194 3.95 17.11 -5.43
N GLN A 195 3.66 18.15 -6.20
CA GLN A 195 2.41 18.29 -6.94
C GLN A 195 2.64 18.17 -8.44
N PHE A 196 1.85 17.33 -9.08
CA PHE A 196 1.76 17.31 -10.54
C PHE A 196 1.23 18.64 -11.06
N PRO A 197 1.71 19.13 -12.22
CA PRO A 197 1.16 20.32 -12.84
C PRO A 197 -0.31 20.10 -13.20
N GLY A 198 -1.04 21.21 -13.47
CA GLY A 198 -2.45 21.16 -13.82
C GLY A 198 -3.40 21.53 -12.68
N THR A 199 -4.69 21.51 -12.98
CA THR A 199 -5.73 21.89 -12.02
C THR A 199 -6.30 20.65 -11.33
N PRO A 200 -6.31 20.59 -10.00
CA PRO A 200 -6.85 19.45 -9.28
C PRO A 200 -8.26 19.07 -9.76
N VAL A 201 -8.53 17.78 -9.86
CA VAL A 201 -9.82 17.15 -10.19
C VAL A 201 -10.36 17.47 -11.58
N THR A 202 -10.24 18.72 -12.02
CA THR A 202 -10.86 19.21 -13.28
C THR A 202 -9.91 19.27 -14.46
N GLY A 203 -8.58 19.27 -14.23
CA GLY A 203 -7.55 19.22 -15.27
C GLY A 203 -7.64 17.95 -16.12
N ARG A 204 -7.14 18.02 -17.35
CA ARG A 204 -7.17 16.92 -18.33
C ARG A 204 -5.92 16.92 -19.21
N GLU A 205 -4.82 17.45 -18.69
CA GLU A 205 -3.56 17.61 -19.44
C GLU A 205 -2.60 16.43 -19.24
N HIS A 206 -2.74 15.71 -18.11
CA HIS A 206 -1.83 14.65 -17.71
C HIS A 206 -2.59 13.32 -17.52
N PRO A 207 -2.98 12.64 -18.64
CA PRO A 207 -3.73 11.39 -18.59
C PRO A 207 -2.87 10.23 -18.10
N ILE A 208 -3.50 9.32 -17.35
CA ILE A 208 -3.05 7.96 -17.11
C ILE A 208 -4.11 7.01 -17.69
N TYR A 209 -3.71 6.30 -18.74
CA TYR A 209 -4.65 5.46 -19.50
C TYR A 209 -5.03 4.17 -18.74
N PRO A 210 -6.10 3.48 -19.16
CA PRO A 210 -6.47 2.19 -18.57
C PRO A 210 -5.29 1.23 -18.47
N HIS A 211 -5.09 0.65 -17.29
CA HIS A 211 -4.04 -0.34 -16.99
C HIS A 211 -2.61 0.16 -17.23
N GLN A 212 -2.40 1.48 -17.25
CA GLN A 212 -1.09 2.08 -17.37
C GLN A 212 -0.39 2.19 -16.02
N TYR A 213 0.89 1.89 -16.01
CA TYR A 213 1.84 2.25 -14.97
C TYR A 213 2.42 3.63 -15.25
N VAL A 214 2.70 4.40 -14.20
CA VAL A 214 3.37 5.69 -14.27
C VAL A 214 4.47 5.71 -13.22
N VAL A 215 5.71 5.81 -13.66
CA VAL A 215 6.91 5.84 -12.81
C VAL A 215 7.31 7.27 -12.54
N ILE A 216 7.43 7.64 -11.26
CA ILE A 216 7.95 8.93 -10.81
C ILE A 216 9.29 8.68 -10.13
N ALA A 217 10.40 9.08 -10.76
CA ALA A 217 11.74 8.88 -10.23
C ALA A 217 12.18 10.05 -9.34
N ALA A 218 13.09 9.80 -8.38
CA ALA A 218 13.81 10.87 -7.72
C ALA A 218 14.67 11.60 -8.77
N ASP A 219 15.64 10.91 -9.39
CA ASP A 219 16.35 11.38 -10.57
C ASP A 219 16.07 10.41 -11.74
N ALA A 220 15.54 10.92 -12.86
CA ALA A 220 15.18 10.10 -14.04
C ALA A 220 16.38 9.76 -14.92
N ILE A 221 17.42 9.14 -14.35
CA ILE A 221 18.65 8.73 -15.03
C ILE A 221 18.91 7.22 -14.89
N ASP A 222 19.90 6.72 -15.62
CA ASP A 222 20.35 5.33 -15.50
C ASP A 222 21.30 5.15 -14.30
N HIS A 223 20.73 4.80 -13.12
CA HIS A 223 21.47 4.55 -11.90
C HIS A 223 22.22 3.20 -11.91
N SER A 224 21.89 2.28 -12.82
CA SER A 224 22.57 1.00 -12.96
C SER A 224 24.07 1.16 -13.32
N ARG A 225 24.44 2.32 -13.85
CA ARG A 225 25.83 2.68 -14.13
C ARG A 225 26.66 2.93 -12.89
N TYR A 226 26.02 3.23 -11.77
CA TYR A 226 26.68 3.62 -10.52
C TYR A 226 26.61 2.53 -9.47
N SER A 227 25.63 1.62 -9.57
CA SER A 227 25.41 0.55 -8.62
C SER A 227 24.90 -0.71 -9.31
N ALA A 228 25.43 -1.88 -8.94
CA ALA A 228 25.01 -3.17 -9.51
C ALA A 228 23.54 -3.51 -9.22
N ASN A 229 22.98 -2.95 -8.15
CA ASN A 229 21.57 -3.09 -7.78
C ASN A 229 20.78 -1.77 -7.92
N GLY A 230 21.34 -0.76 -8.60
CA GLY A 230 20.62 0.43 -9.05
C GLY A 230 19.72 0.13 -10.26
N TYR A 231 18.78 1.03 -10.52
CA TYR A 231 17.82 0.92 -11.63
C TYR A 231 18.16 1.85 -12.77
N ASP A 232 17.77 1.47 -13.98
CA ASP A 232 17.70 2.41 -15.10
C ASP A 232 16.34 3.09 -15.04
N LEU A 233 16.33 4.34 -14.55
CA LEU A 233 15.13 5.17 -14.46
C LEU A 233 15.08 6.23 -15.57
N SER A 234 15.95 6.14 -16.59
CA SER A 234 15.98 7.10 -17.71
C SER A 234 14.71 7.07 -18.58
N GLY A 235 13.85 6.06 -18.39
CA GLY A 235 12.55 5.92 -19.02
C GLY A 235 11.38 6.30 -18.10
N ALA A 236 11.62 6.91 -16.94
CA ALA A 236 10.56 7.35 -16.05
C ALA A 236 9.64 8.39 -16.72
N ASP A 237 8.34 8.32 -16.39
CA ASP A 237 7.32 9.21 -16.95
C ASP A 237 7.41 10.62 -16.35
N TRP A 238 7.84 10.69 -15.08
CA TRP A 238 7.97 11.91 -14.30
C TRP A 238 9.20 11.87 -13.41
N GLU A 239 9.65 13.09 -13.00
CA GLU A 239 10.72 13.29 -12.03
C GLU A 239 10.22 14.15 -10.87
N PHE A 240 10.59 13.81 -9.64
CA PHE A 240 10.44 14.71 -8.52
C PHE A 240 11.46 15.83 -8.63
N PHE A 241 11.00 17.06 -8.69
CA PHE A 241 11.91 18.21 -8.83
C PHE A 241 11.68 19.26 -7.74
N ASN A 242 12.78 19.66 -7.09
CA ASN A 242 12.77 20.62 -6.01
C ASN A 242 13.40 21.97 -6.41
N ALA A 243 12.56 22.89 -6.86
CA ALA A 243 12.99 24.22 -7.25
C ALA A 243 13.48 25.10 -6.07
N PHE A 244 13.25 24.70 -4.82
CA PHE A 244 13.72 25.42 -3.62
C PHE A 244 15.13 24.99 -3.18
N GLY A 245 15.66 23.94 -3.78
CA GLY A 245 16.94 23.33 -3.47
C GLY A 245 17.94 23.37 -4.61
N ASN A 246 19.00 22.59 -4.44
CA ASN A 246 20.00 22.36 -5.48
C ASN A 246 19.78 20.95 -6.03
N ASP A 247 18.74 20.81 -6.83
CA ASP A 247 18.27 19.58 -7.41
C ASP A 247 18.66 19.47 -8.88
N TYR A 248 18.86 18.25 -9.39
CA TYR A 248 19.21 17.99 -10.77
C TYR A 248 17.97 17.73 -11.61
N ASP A 249 17.66 18.65 -12.49
CA ASP A 249 16.53 18.58 -13.42
C ASP A 249 16.95 17.82 -14.70
N VAL A 250 16.39 16.63 -14.92
CA VAL A 250 16.68 15.83 -16.13
C VAL A 250 15.94 16.42 -17.33
N PRO A 251 16.65 16.93 -18.35
CA PRO A 251 16.00 17.56 -19.47
C PRO A 251 15.02 16.63 -20.21
N ASN A 252 13.83 17.15 -20.50
CA ASN A 252 12.72 16.48 -21.22
C ASN A 252 11.93 15.43 -20.41
N VAL A 253 12.21 15.23 -19.15
CA VAL A 253 11.30 14.52 -18.23
C VAL A 253 10.41 15.55 -17.53
N PRO A 254 9.09 15.40 -17.54
CA PRO A 254 8.20 16.34 -16.85
C PRO A 254 8.35 16.25 -15.34
N ASN A 255 8.19 17.38 -14.65
CA ASN A 255 8.46 17.52 -13.24
C ASN A 255 7.20 17.47 -12.38
N VAL A 256 7.25 16.70 -11.28
CA VAL A 256 6.36 16.83 -10.12
C VAL A 256 7.05 17.75 -9.12
N LEU A 257 6.46 18.91 -8.82
CA LEU A 257 7.12 20.02 -8.16
C LEU A 257 6.93 20.03 -6.65
N ASN A 258 8.01 20.23 -5.91
CA ASN A 258 7.93 20.45 -4.46
C ASN A 258 7.08 21.70 -4.14
N ILE A 259 6.11 21.54 -3.23
CA ILE A 259 5.22 22.61 -2.76
C ILE A 259 5.52 23.06 -1.31
N ASN A 260 6.48 22.40 -0.63
CA ASN A 260 6.92 22.83 0.72
C ASN A 260 8.26 23.59 0.64
N PRO A 261 8.27 24.92 0.72
CA PRO A 261 9.48 25.73 0.53
C PRO A 261 10.56 25.53 1.60
N ASP A 262 10.21 24.99 2.77
CA ASP A 262 11.19 24.67 3.83
C ASP A 262 11.96 23.38 3.55
N ARG A 263 11.59 22.64 2.51
CA ARG A 263 12.30 21.44 2.07
C ARG A 263 13.14 21.76 0.85
N THR A 264 14.44 21.69 1.03
CA THR A 264 15.43 22.04 0.01
C THR A 264 16.20 20.81 -0.50
N THR A 265 15.72 19.62 -0.21
CA THR A 265 16.24 18.33 -0.66
C THR A 265 15.18 17.63 -1.51
N ASP A 266 15.61 16.69 -2.33
CA ASP A 266 14.75 15.88 -3.19
C ASP A 266 13.69 15.11 -2.41
N PHE A 267 12.79 14.45 -3.13
CA PHE A 267 11.81 13.54 -2.56
C PHE A 267 12.51 12.29 -2.03
N MET A 268 13.08 12.39 -0.83
CA MET A 268 13.81 11.29 -0.22
C MET A 268 12.85 10.33 0.49
N ILE A 269 12.71 9.13 -0.02
CA ILE A 269 11.98 8.04 0.64
C ILE A 269 12.87 7.46 1.74
N ASN A 270 12.34 7.37 2.98
CA ASN A 270 13.13 6.85 4.11
C ASN A 270 13.43 5.37 3.91
N LEU A 271 14.68 4.95 4.15
CA LEU A 271 15.13 3.57 3.97
C LEU A 271 14.62 2.58 5.02
N SER A 272 13.88 3.02 6.02
CA SER A 272 13.41 2.16 7.11
C SER A 272 11.91 2.07 7.17
N SER A 273 11.24 3.22 7.24
CA SER A 273 9.81 3.30 7.49
C SER A 273 9.33 4.72 7.20
N ASN A 274 8.19 4.83 6.65
CA ASN A 274 7.39 6.04 6.50
C ASN A 274 6.07 5.69 5.77
N ALA A 275 5.30 6.72 5.40
CA ALA A 275 4.13 6.56 4.56
C ALA A 275 4.22 7.45 3.32
N ILE A 276 3.80 6.91 2.18
CA ILE A 276 3.59 7.63 0.94
C ILE A 276 2.09 7.75 0.73
N VAL A 277 1.62 8.96 0.46
CA VAL A 277 0.19 9.23 0.22
C VAL A 277 0.02 9.94 -1.11
N LEU A 278 -0.95 9.48 -1.88
CA LEU A 278 -1.45 10.12 -3.09
C LEU A 278 -2.78 10.81 -2.77
N ALA A 279 -2.91 12.08 -3.12
CA ALA A 279 -4.10 12.88 -2.90
C ALA A 279 -4.52 13.65 -4.17
N THR A 280 -5.77 14.09 -4.25
CA THR A 280 -6.30 14.87 -5.38
C THR A 280 -5.68 16.27 -5.52
N GLY A 281 -5.08 16.78 -4.43
CA GLY A 281 -4.47 18.10 -4.40
C GLY A 281 -5.45 19.24 -4.16
N GLU A 282 -6.68 18.95 -3.72
CA GLU A 282 -7.63 19.96 -3.29
C GLU A 282 -7.36 20.41 -1.86
N GLU A 283 -7.62 21.69 -1.57
CA GLU A 283 -7.68 22.28 -0.22
C GLU A 283 -6.48 22.02 0.69
N TRP A 284 -5.31 21.70 0.10
CA TRP A 284 -4.10 21.59 0.90
C TRP A 284 -3.62 22.98 1.37
N HIS A 285 -2.90 23.00 2.50
CA HIS A 285 -2.27 24.22 3.01
C HIS A 285 -0.96 23.91 3.72
N ILE A 286 -0.13 24.96 3.90
CA ILE A 286 1.07 24.89 4.72
C ILE A 286 0.68 25.23 6.16
N GLU A 287 1.09 24.36 7.07
CA GLU A 287 0.92 24.54 8.52
C GLU A 287 2.29 24.75 9.16
N GLU A 288 2.42 25.80 9.98
CA GLU A 288 3.59 26.01 10.82
C GLU A 288 3.50 25.15 12.08
N TYR A 289 4.62 24.56 12.49
CA TYR A 289 4.70 23.79 13.72
C TYR A 289 6.04 24.01 14.43
N ILE A 290 6.09 23.63 15.70
CA ILE A 290 7.34 23.60 16.47
C ILE A 290 7.76 22.14 16.62
N ASN A 291 8.95 21.80 16.16
CA ASN A 291 9.46 20.44 16.26
C ASN A 291 9.85 20.08 17.71
N SER A 292 10.12 18.80 17.97
CA SER A 292 10.51 18.30 19.29
C SER A 292 11.77 18.95 19.90
N SER A 293 12.59 19.59 19.06
CA SER A 293 13.78 20.36 19.48
C SER A 293 13.49 21.84 19.71
N GLY A 294 12.23 22.29 19.56
CA GLY A 294 11.80 23.65 19.79
C GLY A 294 12.02 24.63 18.61
N TYR A 295 12.34 24.11 17.42
CA TYR A 295 12.52 24.93 16.22
C TYR A 295 11.26 24.98 15.36
N PRO A 296 10.97 26.16 14.75
CA PRO A 296 9.88 26.26 13.79
C PRO A 296 10.18 25.46 12.52
N GLY A 297 9.15 24.96 11.90
CA GLY A 297 9.17 24.28 10.62
C GLY A 297 7.80 24.34 9.97
N THR A 298 7.71 23.90 8.73
CA THR A 298 6.46 23.80 8.00
C THR A 298 6.18 22.37 7.59
N ARG A 299 4.90 22.04 7.46
CA ARG A 299 4.38 20.80 6.91
C ARG A 299 3.21 21.09 5.98
N VAL A 300 3.01 20.26 5.01
CA VAL A 300 1.83 20.29 4.14
C VAL A 300 0.75 19.45 4.80
N THR A 301 -0.43 20.02 4.92
CA THR A 301 -1.62 19.38 5.49
C THR A 301 -2.65 19.17 4.40
N LEU A 302 -3.11 17.94 4.27
CA LEU A 302 -4.09 17.48 3.28
C LEU A 302 -5.34 17.00 4.01
N PRO A 303 -6.55 17.46 3.64
CA PRO A 303 -7.77 16.88 4.17
C PRO A 303 -7.88 15.39 3.81
N LEU A 304 -8.30 14.56 4.77
CA LEU A 304 -8.35 13.11 4.56
C LEU A 304 -9.26 12.67 3.41
N TYR A 305 -10.34 13.43 3.14
CA TYR A 305 -11.26 13.13 2.03
C TYR A 305 -10.63 13.33 0.64
N THR A 306 -9.49 14.03 0.54
CA THR A 306 -8.75 14.19 -0.71
C THR A 306 -7.77 13.06 -0.99
N VAL A 307 -7.54 12.16 -0.02
CA VAL A 307 -6.64 11.02 -0.17
C VAL A 307 -7.23 10.02 -1.16
N ILE A 308 -6.45 9.69 -2.17
CA ILE A 308 -6.75 8.68 -3.19
C ILE A 308 -6.26 7.32 -2.71
N ASP A 309 -5.00 7.25 -2.26
CA ASP A 309 -4.36 6.04 -1.78
C ASP A 309 -3.24 6.40 -0.80
N GLY A 310 -2.90 5.48 0.11
CA GLY A 310 -1.80 5.64 1.03
C GLY A 310 -1.20 4.31 1.42
N VAL A 311 0.11 4.23 1.39
CA VAL A 311 0.87 3.03 1.72
C VAL A 311 1.89 3.36 2.79
N GLU A 312 1.73 2.73 3.95
CA GLU A 312 2.72 2.78 5.00
C GLU A 312 3.67 1.59 4.87
N TYR A 313 4.96 1.85 4.85
CA TYR A 313 5.96 0.81 4.74
C TYR A 313 6.89 0.85 5.96
N ALA A 314 7.32 -0.32 6.40
CA ALA A 314 8.28 -0.46 7.50
C ALA A 314 9.11 -1.72 7.33
N ALA A 315 10.44 -1.58 7.48
CA ALA A 315 11.34 -2.73 7.52
C ALA A 315 11.19 -3.57 8.79
N ASN A 316 10.53 -3.03 9.83
CA ASN A 316 10.29 -3.67 11.12
C ASN A 316 8.81 -3.52 11.49
N SER A 317 8.17 -4.61 11.90
CA SER A 317 6.75 -4.63 12.33
C SER A 317 6.46 -3.86 13.63
N ASP A 318 7.50 -3.56 14.43
CA ASP A 318 7.34 -2.81 15.68
C ASP A 318 7.25 -1.30 15.49
N HIS A 319 7.14 -0.84 14.23
CA HIS A 319 7.04 0.58 13.91
C HIS A 319 5.68 1.14 14.34
N THR A 320 5.69 2.38 14.83
CA THR A 320 4.45 3.10 15.18
C THR A 320 3.75 3.57 13.91
N LYS A 321 2.44 3.31 13.81
CA LYS A 321 1.62 3.75 12.66
C LYS A 321 1.66 5.26 12.49
N GLU A 322 1.81 5.70 11.24
CA GLU A 322 1.75 7.10 10.82
C GLU A 322 0.43 7.45 10.13
N LEU A 323 -0.18 6.48 9.45
CA LEU A 323 -1.49 6.62 8.82
C LEU A 323 -2.60 6.10 9.71
N THR A 324 -3.77 6.73 9.61
CA THR A 324 -4.97 6.19 10.21
C THR A 324 -5.38 4.91 9.45
N MET A 325 -6.01 4.00 10.14
CA MET A 325 -6.51 2.75 9.58
C MET A 325 -7.55 2.93 8.47
N ARG A 326 -8.07 4.13 8.31
CA ARG A 326 -8.96 4.49 7.20
C ARG A 326 -8.21 4.66 5.88
N VAL A 327 -6.91 4.95 5.95
CA VAL A 327 -6.02 5.09 4.79
C VAL A 327 -5.25 3.79 4.56
N ASP A 328 -4.55 3.32 5.59
CA ASP A 328 -3.81 2.06 5.55
C ASP A 328 -3.74 1.42 6.93
N ALA A 329 -4.20 0.19 7.06
CA ALA A 329 -4.22 -0.55 8.31
C ALA A 329 -2.93 -1.36 8.56
N GLY A 330 -2.05 -1.50 7.54
CA GLY A 330 -0.90 -2.39 7.58
C GLY A 330 0.45 -1.71 7.42
N PHE A 331 1.47 -2.54 7.18
CA PHE A 331 2.81 -2.15 6.78
C PHE A 331 3.28 -2.98 5.60
N ALA A 332 3.68 -2.33 4.51
CA ALA A 332 4.38 -2.99 3.42
C ALA A 332 5.86 -3.23 3.79
N GLY A 333 6.49 -4.26 3.23
CA GLY A 333 7.93 -4.42 3.18
C GLY A 333 8.62 -4.82 4.47
N VAL A 334 7.92 -5.42 5.43
CA VAL A 334 8.54 -6.00 6.63
C VAL A 334 9.63 -6.99 6.21
N GLY A 335 10.83 -6.81 6.78
CA GLY A 335 12.03 -7.61 6.45
C GLY A 335 12.93 -7.02 5.38
N CYS A 336 12.59 -5.86 4.77
CA CYS A 336 13.47 -5.22 3.80
C CYS A 336 14.81 -4.78 4.42
N ALA A 337 15.91 -5.23 3.81
CA ALA A 337 17.23 -4.78 4.17
C ALA A 337 17.60 -3.49 3.45
N LYS A 338 18.10 -2.49 4.16
CA LYS A 338 18.65 -1.26 3.57
C LYS A 338 19.74 -1.60 2.55
N TYR A 339 19.75 -0.87 1.45
CA TYR A 339 20.73 -0.99 0.38
C TYR A 339 20.69 -2.32 -0.39
N SER A 340 19.60 -3.07 -0.26
CA SER A 340 19.42 -4.36 -0.94
C SER A 340 19.06 -4.23 -2.42
N GLY A 341 18.50 -3.11 -2.83
CA GLY A 341 17.89 -2.94 -4.15
C GLY A 341 16.50 -3.58 -4.24
N ALA A 342 15.94 -4.06 -3.13
CA ALA A 342 14.59 -4.62 -3.08
C ALA A 342 13.53 -3.49 -3.08
N SER A 343 12.33 -3.82 -3.48
CA SER A 343 11.18 -2.92 -3.54
C SER A 343 9.94 -3.59 -2.93
N VAL A 344 8.90 -2.82 -2.68
CA VAL A 344 7.57 -3.34 -2.34
C VAL A 344 6.60 -3.03 -3.45
N GLU A 345 5.90 -4.05 -3.92
CA GLU A 345 4.94 -3.95 -5.01
C GLU A 345 3.61 -4.59 -4.60
N ARG A 346 2.49 -4.14 -5.17
CA ARG A 346 1.21 -4.79 -4.93
C ARG A 346 1.26 -6.24 -5.37
N ARG A 347 0.83 -7.13 -4.48
CA ARG A 347 0.80 -8.59 -4.70
C ARG A 347 -0.11 -8.96 -5.87
N GLU A 348 -1.22 -8.28 -5.98
CA GLU A 348 -2.19 -8.40 -7.06
C GLU A 348 -2.47 -7.01 -7.63
N VAL A 349 -2.15 -6.82 -8.89
CA VAL A 349 -2.28 -5.53 -9.57
C VAL A 349 -3.73 -5.07 -9.57
N GLY A 350 -3.94 -3.82 -9.19
CA GLY A 350 -5.28 -3.23 -9.15
C GLY A 350 -6.13 -3.64 -7.94
N VAL A 351 -5.56 -4.38 -6.99
CA VAL A 351 -6.21 -4.75 -5.73
C VAL A 351 -5.72 -3.85 -4.60
N ASP A 352 -6.66 -3.19 -3.94
CA ASP A 352 -6.41 -2.36 -2.78
C ASP A 352 -7.42 -2.70 -1.68
N THR A 353 -6.91 -3.05 -0.50
CA THR A 353 -7.73 -3.40 0.65
C THR A 353 -7.59 -2.39 1.79
N ASN A 354 -6.86 -1.30 1.59
CA ASN A 354 -6.43 -0.37 2.61
C ASN A 354 -5.64 -1.07 3.74
N ASN A 355 -4.91 -2.12 3.39
CA ASN A 355 -4.03 -2.82 4.32
C ASN A 355 -2.77 -3.31 3.59
N SER A 356 -1.72 -2.51 3.64
CA SER A 356 -0.47 -2.76 2.91
C SER A 356 0.25 -4.05 3.34
N THR A 357 -0.03 -4.60 4.53
CA THR A 357 0.48 -5.92 4.95
C THR A 357 -0.01 -7.04 4.01
N PHE A 358 -1.26 -6.95 3.56
CA PHE A 358 -1.86 -7.95 2.67
C PHE A 358 -1.72 -7.58 1.19
N ASP A 359 -1.75 -6.28 0.89
CA ASP A 359 -1.74 -5.79 -0.48
C ASP A 359 -0.36 -5.86 -1.13
N PHE A 360 0.70 -5.76 -0.34
CA PHE A 360 2.06 -5.66 -0.85
C PHE A 360 2.90 -6.91 -0.59
N VAL A 361 3.90 -7.10 -1.43
CA VAL A 361 4.95 -8.11 -1.28
C VAL A 361 6.33 -7.45 -1.45
N LEU A 362 7.29 -7.90 -0.65
CA LEU A 362 8.70 -7.53 -0.84
C LEU A 362 9.24 -8.33 -2.04
N ILE A 363 9.69 -7.61 -3.05
CA ILE A 363 10.34 -8.20 -4.23
C ILE A 363 11.84 -7.92 -4.21
N PRO A 364 12.68 -8.90 -4.55
CA PRO A 364 14.14 -8.74 -4.47
C PRO A 364 14.69 -7.70 -5.45
N ARG A 365 13.92 -7.37 -6.48
CA ARG A 365 14.20 -6.33 -7.45
C ARG A 365 12.92 -5.68 -7.93
N GLY A 366 12.87 -4.36 -7.89
CA GLY A 366 11.74 -3.58 -8.39
C GLY A 366 11.55 -3.69 -9.90
N THR A 367 10.35 -3.38 -10.35
CA THR A 367 9.87 -3.58 -11.72
C THR A 367 9.24 -2.31 -12.29
N PRO A 368 9.99 -1.16 -12.36
CA PRO A 368 9.42 0.11 -12.80
C PRO A 368 8.82 0.00 -14.21
N GLY A 369 7.52 0.29 -14.33
CA GLY A 369 6.76 0.26 -15.58
C GLY A 369 6.09 -1.08 -15.91
N TYR A 370 6.21 -2.10 -15.07
CA TYR A 370 5.55 -3.40 -15.27
C TYR A 370 5.44 -4.19 -13.96
N THR A 371 4.51 -5.14 -13.90
CA THR A 371 4.36 -6.04 -12.75
C THR A 371 5.40 -7.15 -12.75
N HIS A 372 5.90 -7.51 -11.58
CA HIS A 372 6.72 -8.71 -11.44
C HIS A 372 5.90 -9.98 -11.75
N VAL A 373 6.55 -10.93 -12.39
CA VAL A 373 5.97 -12.26 -12.64
C VAL A 373 6.29 -13.13 -11.42
N GLN A 374 5.25 -13.60 -10.73
CA GLN A 374 5.38 -14.56 -9.63
C GLN A 374 5.70 -15.95 -10.12
#